data_ec2a5b33227dac03c2d6de6b47fa6783
#
_entry.id   ec2a5b33227dac03c2d6de6b47fa6783
#
_cell.length_a   1.000
_cell.length_b   1.000
_cell.length_c   1.000
_cell.angle_alpha   90.00
_cell.angle_beta   90.00
_cell.angle_gamma   90.00
#
_symmetry.space_group_name_H-M   'P 1'
#
loop_
_entity.id
_entity.type
_entity.pdbx_description
1 polymer ?
#
loop_
_entity_poly.entity_id
_entity_poly.type
_entity_poly.pdbx_seq_one_letter_code
_entity_poly.pdbx_strand_id
1 'polypeptide(L)'
;MDNRPLKFEEFAEMAKQVIYVSATPAEYELIQSEGIVVEQVIRPTGLLDPIIEVRPSLNQIDDLMEEIQLRIEKSERVLVTTLTKRMAEELTEYLLNNNVRCNYIHSDVDTLERVKIMDDLRQGIYDVLTVSYTHLRAHETRGNL
;
A
#
# COMPACT_ATOMS: atom_id res chain seq x y z
N MET A 1 -25.78 -11.76 29.76
CA MET A 1 -24.91 -10.59 29.90
C MET A 1 -24.97 -9.86 28.57
N ASP A 2 -25.56 -8.67 28.53
CA ASP A 2 -25.60 -7.87 27.31
C ASP A 2 -24.22 -7.28 27.08
N ASN A 3 -23.53 -7.83 26.10
CA ASN A 3 -22.21 -7.34 25.63
C ASN A 3 -22.44 -6.13 24.72
N ARG A 4 -22.71 -4.95 25.31
CA ARG A 4 -22.71 -3.72 24.50
C ARG A 4 -21.30 -3.19 24.29
N PRO A 5 -21.01 -2.56 23.15
CA PRO A 5 -19.75 -1.87 22.95
C PRO A 5 -19.54 -0.76 24.00
N LEU A 6 -18.32 -0.59 24.45
CA LEU A 6 -17.93 0.52 25.32
C LEU A 6 -18.09 1.84 24.57
N LYS A 7 -18.68 2.85 25.21
CA LYS A 7 -18.71 4.21 24.64
C LYS A 7 -17.36 4.89 24.81
N PHE A 8 -17.08 5.87 23.98
CA PHE A 8 -15.80 6.58 24.02
C PHE A 8 -15.54 7.28 25.34
N GLU A 9 -16.57 7.89 25.93
CA GLU A 9 -16.49 8.57 27.23
C GLU A 9 -16.13 7.57 28.35
N GLU A 10 -16.75 6.41 28.35
CA GLU A 10 -16.47 5.35 29.34
C GLU A 10 -15.04 4.81 29.20
N PHE A 11 -14.53 4.70 27.97
CA PHE A 11 -13.15 4.36 27.71
C PHE A 11 -12.19 5.45 28.23
N ALA A 12 -12.47 6.71 27.95
CA ALA A 12 -11.64 7.83 28.36
C ALA A 12 -11.56 7.95 29.91
N GLU A 13 -12.64 7.67 30.63
CA GLU A 13 -12.67 7.64 32.10
C GLU A 13 -11.81 6.50 32.70
N MET A 14 -11.75 5.36 32.01
CA MET A 14 -10.95 4.20 32.43
C MET A 14 -9.45 4.39 32.17
N ALA A 15 -9.10 5.10 31.11
CA ALA A 15 -7.72 5.27 30.65
C ALA A 15 -7.06 6.48 31.35
N LYS A 16 -6.43 6.24 32.49
CA LYS A 16 -5.78 7.31 33.31
C LYS A 16 -4.49 7.86 32.68
N GLN A 17 -3.79 7.07 31.89
CA GLN A 17 -2.59 7.44 31.17
C GLN A 17 -2.66 6.84 29.77
N VAL A 18 -2.48 7.68 28.75
CA VAL A 18 -2.60 7.28 27.36
C VAL A 18 -1.37 7.76 26.59
N ILE A 19 -0.78 6.86 25.81
CA ILE A 19 0.25 7.20 24.82
C ILE A 19 -0.37 7.05 23.45
N TYR A 20 -0.46 8.16 22.71
CA TYR A 20 -0.94 8.18 21.35
C TYR A 20 0.23 7.91 20.39
N VAL A 21 0.08 6.95 19.48
CA VAL A 21 1.08 6.63 18.47
C VAL A 21 0.44 6.74 17.10
N SER A 22 0.89 7.68 16.30
CA SER A 22 0.34 7.94 14.97
C SER A 22 1.40 8.58 14.07
N ALA A 23 1.38 8.26 12.79
CA ALA A 23 2.18 8.99 11.79
C ALA A 23 1.60 10.39 11.51
N THR A 24 0.29 10.56 11.72
CA THR A 24 -0.48 11.79 11.44
C THR A 24 -1.44 12.03 12.58
N PRO A 25 -0.96 12.62 13.72
CA PRO A 25 -1.83 12.89 14.85
C PRO A 25 -2.95 13.86 14.42
N ALA A 26 -4.17 13.59 14.91
CA ALA A 26 -5.33 14.44 14.68
C ALA A 26 -5.51 15.46 15.81
N GLU A 27 -6.48 16.34 15.66
CA GLU A 27 -6.74 17.42 16.62
C GLU A 27 -7.01 16.89 18.04
N TYR A 28 -7.71 15.77 18.16
CA TYR A 28 -8.01 15.16 19.46
C TYR A 28 -6.75 14.80 20.25
N GLU A 29 -5.82 14.08 19.63
CA GLU A 29 -4.58 13.64 20.28
C GLU A 29 -3.69 14.85 20.64
N LEU A 30 -3.65 15.86 19.78
CA LEU A 30 -2.90 17.10 20.03
C LEU A 30 -3.47 17.88 21.22
N ILE A 31 -4.79 17.97 21.35
CA ILE A 31 -5.45 18.62 22.49
C ILE A 31 -5.17 17.84 23.79
N GLN A 32 -5.34 16.52 23.76
CA GLN A 32 -5.15 15.66 24.94
C GLN A 32 -3.70 15.61 25.42
N SER A 33 -2.74 15.76 24.50
CA SER A 33 -1.30 15.84 24.83
C SER A 33 -0.80 17.24 25.12
N GLU A 34 -1.70 18.23 25.19
CA GLU A 34 -1.34 19.66 25.38
C GLU A 34 -0.33 20.17 24.33
N GLY A 35 -0.37 19.62 23.14
CA GLY A 35 0.56 19.91 22.04
C GLY A 35 1.96 19.32 22.21
N ILE A 36 2.17 18.48 23.23
CA ILE A 36 3.45 17.77 23.39
C ILE A 36 3.52 16.61 22.40
N VAL A 37 4.42 16.72 21.43
CA VAL A 37 4.66 15.70 20.40
C VAL A 37 6.12 15.28 20.46
N VAL A 38 6.36 13.97 20.55
CA VAL A 38 7.69 13.39 20.41
C VAL A 38 7.83 12.83 18.99
N GLU A 39 8.65 13.47 18.19
CA GLU A 39 8.91 13.04 16.83
C GLU A 39 9.96 11.92 16.82
N GLN A 40 9.60 10.80 16.17
CA GLN A 40 10.54 9.73 15.91
C GLN A 40 10.82 9.67 14.40
N VAL A 41 11.82 10.45 13.97
CA VAL A 41 12.23 10.57 12.55
C VAL A 41 13.46 9.69 12.29
N ILE A 42 13.47 8.49 12.84
CA ILE A 42 14.61 7.58 12.67
C ILE A 42 14.21 6.50 11.67
N ARG A 43 14.94 6.43 10.57
CA ARG A 43 14.88 5.32 9.61
C ARG A 43 16.16 4.46 9.77
N PRO A 44 16.15 3.45 10.65
CA PRO A 44 17.37 2.70 11.00
C PRO A 44 17.90 1.80 9.88
N THR A 45 17.15 1.66 8.78
CA THR A 45 17.49 0.76 7.67
C THR A 45 18.64 1.27 6.79
N GLY A 46 19.02 2.54 6.87
CA GLY A 46 20.01 3.15 5.97
C GLY A 46 19.59 3.19 4.49
N LEU A 47 18.38 2.77 4.17
CA LEU A 47 17.83 2.80 2.81
C LEU A 47 17.36 4.22 2.49
N LEU A 48 17.80 4.72 1.35
CA LEU A 48 17.29 5.98 0.79
C LEU A 48 15.85 5.79 0.30
N ASP A 49 15.10 6.90 0.27
CA ASP A 49 13.81 6.93 -0.38
C ASP A 49 13.95 6.60 -1.88
N PRO A 50 12.98 5.89 -2.46
CA PRO A 50 13.02 5.61 -3.90
C PRO A 50 12.94 6.91 -4.70
N ILE A 51 13.60 6.91 -5.86
CA ILE A 51 13.47 8.01 -6.82
C ILE A 51 12.05 7.98 -7.38
N ILE A 52 11.36 9.11 -7.27
CA ILE A 52 10.00 9.28 -7.79
C ILE A 52 10.08 10.07 -9.08
N GLU A 53 9.50 9.52 -10.14
CA GLU A 53 9.35 10.17 -11.43
C GLU A 53 7.86 10.34 -11.73
N VAL A 54 7.46 11.57 -12.06
CA VAL A 54 6.07 11.88 -12.45
C VAL A 54 6.02 12.02 -13.96
N ARG A 55 5.21 11.20 -14.61
CA ARG A 55 5.06 11.18 -16.08
C ARG A 55 3.64 11.61 -16.49
N PRO A 56 3.46 12.13 -17.71
CA PRO A 56 2.14 12.46 -18.24
C PRO A 56 1.24 11.24 -18.33
N SER A 57 -0.07 11.42 -18.11
CA SER A 57 -1.06 10.34 -18.24
C SER A 57 -1.38 9.96 -19.69
N LEU A 58 -0.98 10.78 -20.66
CA LEU A 58 -1.16 10.48 -22.08
C LEU A 58 -0.24 9.32 -22.48
N ASN A 59 -0.80 8.29 -23.12
CA ASN A 59 -0.10 7.05 -23.51
C ASN A 59 0.53 6.28 -22.33
N GLN A 60 -0.02 6.42 -21.12
CA GLN A 60 0.52 5.82 -19.89
C GLN A 60 0.67 4.29 -19.99
N ILE A 61 -0.15 3.59 -20.77
CA ILE A 61 -0.08 2.14 -20.90
C ILE A 61 1.12 1.73 -21.77
N ASP A 62 1.39 2.46 -22.85
CA ASP A 62 2.55 2.20 -23.72
C ASP A 62 3.85 2.48 -22.96
N ASP A 63 3.91 3.58 -22.22
CA ASP A 63 5.01 3.95 -21.34
C ASP A 63 5.24 2.89 -20.24
N LEU A 64 4.15 2.40 -19.62
CA LEU A 64 4.22 1.32 -18.64
C LEU A 64 4.77 0.03 -19.25
N MET A 65 4.35 -0.33 -20.46
CA MET A 65 4.82 -1.53 -21.16
C MET A 65 6.32 -1.45 -21.47
N GLU A 66 6.81 -0.29 -21.90
CA GLU A 66 8.23 -0.06 -22.14
C GLU A 66 9.05 -0.21 -20.85
N GLU A 67 8.61 0.40 -19.76
CA GLU A 67 9.26 0.26 -18.45
C GLU A 67 9.24 -1.18 -17.93
N ILE A 68 8.14 -1.90 -18.10
CA ILE A 68 8.06 -3.31 -17.71
C ILE A 68 9.10 -4.14 -18.48
N GLN A 69 9.23 -3.95 -19.78
CA GLN A 69 10.22 -4.68 -20.59
C GLN A 69 11.65 -4.39 -20.15
N LEU A 70 11.98 -3.11 -19.92
CA LEU A 70 13.30 -2.70 -19.42
C LEU A 70 13.64 -3.33 -18.06
N ARG A 71 12.63 -3.50 -17.19
CA ARG A 71 12.82 -4.15 -15.86
C ARG A 71 12.98 -5.66 -16.00
N ILE A 72 12.21 -6.29 -16.87
CA ILE A 72 12.31 -7.74 -17.15
C ILE A 72 13.71 -8.07 -17.68
N GLU A 73 14.25 -7.29 -18.61
CA GLU A 73 15.62 -7.46 -19.13
C GLU A 73 16.69 -7.40 -18.03
N LYS A 74 16.46 -6.61 -17.00
CA LYS A 74 17.34 -6.49 -15.82
C LYS A 74 17.05 -7.55 -14.75
N SER A 75 16.12 -8.47 -14.98
CA SER A 75 15.65 -9.45 -14.00
C SER A 75 15.04 -8.82 -12.75
N GLU A 76 14.52 -7.59 -12.87
CA GLU A 76 13.80 -6.88 -11.83
C GLU A 76 12.31 -7.24 -11.87
N ARG A 77 11.58 -6.91 -10.79
CA ARG A 77 10.14 -7.15 -10.66
C ARG A 77 9.40 -5.83 -10.58
N VAL A 78 8.18 -5.79 -11.10
CA VAL A 78 7.37 -4.58 -11.17
C VAL A 78 6.09 -4.77 -10.35
N LEU A 79 5.80 -3.81 -9.48
CA LEU A 79 4.52 -3.71 -8.79
C LEU A 79 3.75 -2.54 -9.39
N VAL A 80 2.55 -2.81 -9.91
CA VAL A 80 1.68 -1.79 -10.51
C VAL A 80 0.46 -1.60 -9.63
N THR A 81 0.25 -0.38 -9.14
CA THR A 81 -0.94 -0.03 -8.38
C THR A 81 -1.96 0.70 -9.25
N THR A 82 -3.22 0.30 -9.14
CA THR A 82 -4.34 0.93 -9.87
C THR A 82 -5.37 1.48 -8.89
N LEU A 83 -6.17 2.45 -9.34
CA LEU A 83 -7.17 3.10 -8.52
C LEU A 83 -8.36 2.18 -8.16
N THR A 84 -8.68 1.22 -9.02
CA THR A 84 -9.83 0.34 -8.83
C THR A 84 -9.48 -1.11 -9.11
N LYS A 85 -10.27 -2.03 -8.51
CA LYS A 85 -10.17 -3.47 -8.76
C LYS A 85 -10.34 -3.80 -10.26
N ARG A 86 -11.34 -3.20 -10.90
CA ARG A 86 -11.61 -3.40 -12.31
C ARG A 86 -10.43 -2.99 -13.21
N MET A 87 -9.79 -1.86 -12.91
CA MET A 87 -8.58 -1.46 -13.64
C MET A 87 -7.42 -2.43 -13.45
N ALA A 88 -7.27 -3.01 -12.25
CA ALA A 88 -6.24 -4.02 -12.01
C ALA A 88 -6.49 -5.28 -12.86
N GLU A 89 -7.74 -5.74 -12.92
CA GLU A 89 -8.16 -6.90 -13.70
C GLU A 89 -7.95 -6.67 -15.22
N GLU A 90 -8.46 -5.57 -15.74
CA GLU A 90 -8.33 -5.20 -17.17
C GLU A 90 -6.86 -5.02 -17.57
N LEU A 91 -6.05 -4.39 -16.71
CA LEU A 91 -4.61 -4.23 -16.96
C LEU A 91 -3.88 -5.57 -16.94
N THR A 92 -4.22 -6.46 -16.00
CA THR A 92 -3.61 -7.79 -15.93
C THR A 92 -3.92 -8.60 -17.19
N GLU A 93 -5.18 -8.59 -17.65
CA GLU A 93 -5.57 -9.25 -18.88
C GLU A 93 -4.82 -8.67 -20.11
N TYR A 94 -4.70 -7.35 -20.18
CA TYR A 94 -3.93 -6.70 -21.23
C TYR A 94 -2.46 -7.13 -21.23
N LEU A 95 -1.81 -7.18 -20.05
CA LEU A 95 -0.42 -7.60 -19.90
C LEU A 95 -0.22 -9.07 -20.30
N LEU A 96 -1.12 -9.95 -19.89
CA LEU A 96 -1.09 -11.38 -20.28
C LEU A 96 -1.22 -11.54 -21.79
N ASN A 97 -2.12 -10.80 -22.43
CA ASN A 97 -2.30 -10.82 -23.89
C ASN A 97 -1.07 -10.32 -24.65
N ASN A 98 -0.22 -9.52 -24.00
CA ASN A 98 1.08 -9.06 -24.52
C ASN A 98 2.26 -9.91 -24.05
N ASN A 99 2.02 -11.15 -23.61
CA ASN A 99 3.03 -12.12 -23.17
C ASN A 99 3.86 -11.69 -21.95
N VAL A 100 3.36 -10.79 -21.12
CA VAL A 100 3.98 -10.44 -19.84
C VAL A 100 3.48 -11.41 -18.77
N ARG A 101 4.39 -12.04 -18.04
CA ARG A 101 4.04 -12.92 -16.92
C ARG A 101 3.58 -12.08 -15.74
N CYS A 102 2.28 -11.96 -15.55
CA CYS A 102 1.71 -11.15 -14.49
C CYS A 102 0.61 -11.88 -13.71
N ASN A 103 0.36 -11.41 -12.51
CA ASN A 103 -0.77 -11.80 -11.69
C ASN A 103 -1.37 -10.55 -11.02
N TYR A 104 -2.53 -10.69 -10.38
CA TYR A 104 -3.12 -9.58 -9.61
C TYR A 104 -3.58 -10.05 -8.23
N ILE A 105 -3.58 -9.10 -7.27
CA ILE A 105 -4.12 -9.31 -5.93
C ILE A 105 -5.39 -8.48 -5.77
N HIS A 106 -6.46 -9.15 -5.30
CA HIS A 106 -7.74 -8.51 -4.98
C HIS A 106 -8.18 -8.82 -3.53
N SER A 107 -9.26 -8.17 -3.07
CA SER A 107 -9.77 -8.28 -1.69
C SER A 107 -10.12 -9.69 -1.27
N ASP A 108 -10.59 -10.49 -2.21
CA ASP A 108 -11.17 -11.81 -1.94
C ASP A 108 -10.12 -12.93 -1.92
N VAL A 109 -8.85 -12.58 -2.20
CA VAL A 109 -7.71 -13.51 -2.10
C VAL A 109 -7.40 -13.76 -0.63
N ASP A 110 -7.38 -15.03 -0.25
CA ASP A 110 -7.03 -15.45 1.11
C ASP A 110 -5.60 -15.04 1.50
N THR A 111 -5.36 -14.86 2.79
CA THR A 111 -4.07 -14.41 3.31
C THR A 111 -2.92 -15.33 2.91
N LEU A 112 -3.14 -16.64 2.93
CA LEU A 112 -2.13 -17.63 2.53
C LEU A 112 -1.82 -17.56 1.03
N GLU A 113 -2.85 -17.36 0.22
CA GLU A 113 -2.69 -17.20 -1.23
C GLU A 113 -1.94 -15.91 -1.57
N ARG A 114 -2.18 -14.82 -0.85
CA ARG A 114 -1.40 -13.57 -1.00
C ARG A 114 0.08 -13.77 -0.74
N VAL A 115 0.42 -14.47 0.35
CA VAL A 115 1.81 -14.80 0.67
C VAL A 115 2.45 -15.59 -0.48
N LYS A 116 1.73 -16.58 -1.00
CA LYS A 116 2.20 -17.37 -2.14
C LYS A 116 2.44 -16.52 -3.39
N ILE A 117 1.49 -15.65 -3.76
CA ILE A 117 1.63 -14.76 -4.92
C ILE A 117 2.85 -13.83 -4.76
N MET A 118 3.08 -13.31 -3.56
CA MET A 118 4.25 -12.47 -3.26
C MET A 118 5.56 -13.26 -3.36
N ASP A 119 5.58 -14.50 -2.90
CA ASP A 119 6.75 -15.36 -3.01
C ASP A 119 7.01 -15.79 -4.45
N ASP A 120 5.97 -16.08 -5.21
CA ASP A 120 6.04 -16.39 -6.65
C ASP A 120 6.61 -15.19 -7.44
N LEU A 121 6.25 -13.95 -7.08
CA LEU A 121 6.85 -12.74 -7.64
C LEU A 121 8.35 -12.64 -7.31
N ARG A 122 8.74 -12.88 -6.05
CA ARG A 122 10.15 -12.88 -5.62
C ARG A 122 10.98 -13.93 -6.32
N GLN A 123 10.40 -15.12 -6.51
CA GLN A 123 11.05 -16.24 -7.21
C GLN A 123 11.10 -16.04 -8.74
N GLY A 124 10.37 -15.06 -9.27
CA GLY A 124 10.33 -14.76 -10.71
C GLY A 124 9.42 -15.64 -11.54
N ILE A 125 8.42 -16.28 -10.91
CA ILE A 125 7.32 -16.95 -11.61
C ILE A 125 6.50 -15.90 -12.36
N TYR A 126 6.30 -14.74 -11.74
CA TYR A 126 5.73 -13.53 -12.36
C TYR A 126 6.78 -12.43 -12.46
N ASP A 127 6.67 -11.58 -13.45
CA ASP A 127 7.49 -10.37 -13.60
C ASP A 127 6.76 -9.13 -13.08
N VAL A 128 5.43 -9.15 -13.18
CA VAL A 128 4.57 -8.04 -12.80
C VAL A 128 3.48 -8.51 -11.84
N LEU A 129 3.20 -7.70 -10.84
CA LEU A 129 2.05 -7.87 -9.96
C LEU A 129 1.20 -6.60 -9.98
N THR A 130 -0.08 -6.74 -10.32
CA THR A 130 -1.05 -5.65 -10.26
C THR A 130 -1.84 -5.70 -8.96
N VAL A 131 -2.03 -4.53 -8.33
CA VAL A 131 -2.73 -4.40 -7.05
C VAL A 131 -3.67 -3.21 -7.13
N SER A 132 -4.91 -3.34 -6.65
CA SER A 132 -5.78 -2.18 -6.53
C SER A 132 -5.42 -1.35 -5.30
N TYR A 133 -5.49 -0.02 -5.43
CA TYR A 133 -5.23 0.93 -4.35
C TYR A 133 -6.09 0.69 -3.09
N THR A 134 -7.29 0.15 -3.23
CA THR A 134 -8.18 -0.19 -2.11
C THR A 134 -7.60 -1.24 -1.15
N HIS A 135 -6.50 -1.92 -1.53
CA HIS A 135 -5.79 -2.88 -0.69
C HIS A 135 -4.61 -2.28 0.08
N LEU A 136 -4.15 -1.11 -0.31
CA LEU A 136 -3.18 -0.36 0.48
C LEU A 136 -3.90 0.20 1.72
N ARG A 137 -3.32 0.00 2.88
CA ARG A 137 -3.93 0.49 4.13
C ARG A 137 -4.06 2.00 4.08
N ALA A 138 -5.23 2.51 4.41
CA ALA A 138 -5.61 3.93 4.26
C ALA A 138 -4.69 4.92 4.99
N HIS A 139 -3.94 4.49 6.01
CA HIS A 139 -3.02 5.36 6.74
C HIS A 139 -1.69 5.61 6.03
N GLU A 140 -1.32 4.78 5.05
CA GLU A 140 -0.09 4.99 4.27
C GLU A 140 -0.27 6.05 3.19
N THR A 141 -1.50 6.41 2.88
CA THR A 141 -1.84 7.31 1.78
C THR A 141 -2.41 8.66 2.21
N ARG A 142 -2.85 8.79 3.45
CA ARG A 142 -3.47 10.03 3.97
C ARG A 142 -2.47 11.12 4.34
N GLY A 143 -1.18 10.82 4.43
CA GLY A 143 -0.14 11.77 4.81
C GLY A 143 0.54 12.51 3.65
N ASN A 144 0.18 12.24 2.39
CA ASN A 144 0.89 12.76 1.22
C ASN A 144 0.00 13.58 0.27
N LEU A 145 -1.08 14.19 0.77
CA LEU A 145 -1.90 15.16 0.01
C LEU A 145 -1.80 16.53 0.63
#